data_560ad17cf8e4c78fc70516b1da9482c4
#
_entry.id   560ad17cf8e4c78fc70516b1da9482c4
#
_cell.length_a   1.000
_cell.length_b   1.000
_cell.length_c   1.000
_cell.angle_alpha   90.00
_cell.angle_beta   90.00
_cell.angle_gamma   90.00
#
_symmetry.space_group_name_H-M   'P 1'
#
loop_
_entity.id
_entity.type
_entity.pdbx_description
1 polymer ?
#
loop_
_entity_poly.entity_id
_entity_poly.type
_entity_poly.pdbx_seq_one_letter_code
_entity_poly.pdbx_strand_id
1 'polypeptide(L)'
;MRKKKNPKGLLFTGRMPQSGVTVYYRNGELVTRTATSKEKRSNTNQQFVQRQRMRHSIALWKALKPCLPKFTNGKTNYNGFITLANRLPVVFVPKFWEDCAALLMPDIPVSEGTLLPIKQQLGMVDGTPALITNLKASEWGEPERWLLYTVEQFEGKTTPMVSFKVREVSIDEFAEVDGCLALVDNDFSNEMKGWALVRVNGDRCSSQGIVTRCTYYEQFTTEEALQKAAESYGGLT
;
A
#
# COMPACT_ATOMS: atom_id res chain seq x y z
N MET A 1 -24.31 -23.82 -8.51
CA MET A 1 -22.89 -24.25 -8.61
C MET A 1 -22.82 -25.75 -8.90
N ARG A 2 -22.34 -26.17 -10.08
CA ARG A 2 -22.17 -27.60 -10.38
C ARG A 2 -20.91 -28.10 -9.65
N LYS A 3 -21.07 -29.04 -8.70
CA LYS A 3 -19.96 -29.78 -8.11
C LYS A 3 -19.24 -30.54 -9.22
N LYS A 4 -18.00 -30.14 -9.56
CA LYS A 4 -17.17 -30.90 -10.50
C LYS A 4 -16.84 -32.25 -9.87
N LYS A 5 -17.29 -33.34 -10.51
CA LYS A 5 -16.96 -34.70 -10.09
C LYS A 5 -15.47 -34.95 -10.35
N ASN A 6 -14.76 -35.45 -9.34
CA ASN A 6 -13.39 -35.95 -9.55
C ASN A 6 -13.38 -37.02 -10.65
N PRO A 7 -12.45 -36.97 -11.59
CA PRO A 7 -12.35 -38.05 -12.58
C PRO A 7 -12.08 -39.38 -11.86
N LYS A 8 -12.78 -40.43 -12.31
CA LYS A 8 -12.61 -41.78 -11.77
C LYS A 8 -11.15 -42.20 -11.95
N GLY A 9 -10.45 -42.44 -10.87
CA GLY A 9 -9.08 -42.96 -10.87
C GLY A 9 -8.04 -42.17 -10.10
N LEU A 10 -8.31 -40.91 -9.71
CA LEU A 10 -7.40 -40.16 -8.85
C LEU A 10 -8.02 -39.94 -7.47
N LEU A 11 -7.45 -40.64 -6.50
CA LEU A 11 -7.92 -40.61 -5.11
C LEU A 11 -7.46 -39.39 -4.32
N PHE A 12 -6.50 -38.61 -4.83
CA PHE A 12 -6.04 -37.41 -4.12
C PHE A 12 -5.53 -36.32 -5.05
N THR A 13 -5.61 -35.06 -4.58
CA THR A 13 -4.89 -33.90 -5.10
C THR A 13 -3.97 -33.40 -3.99
N GLY A 14 -2.71 -33.15 -4.32
CA GLY A 14 -1.72 -32.72 -3.34
C GLY A 14 -0.29 -33.12 -3.74
N ARG A 15 0.63 -32.95 -2.81
CA ARG A 15 2.04 -33.31 -3.02
C ARG A 15 2.25 -34.79 -2.71
N MET A 16 2.87 -35.52 -3.63
CA MET A 16 3.40 -36.84 -3.41
C MET A 16 4.80 -36.74 -2.80
N PRO A 17 5.01 -37.09 -1.50
CA PRO A 17 6.29 -36.83 -0.84
C PRO A 17 7.46 -37.59 -1.47
N GLN A 18 7.23 -38.79 -1.94
CA GLN A 18 8.29 -39.69 -2.47
C GLN A 18 8.68 -39.38 -3.92
N SER A 19 7.73 -38.95 -4.74
CA SER A 19 7.98 -38.66 -6.18
C SER A 19 8.33 -37.23 -6.45
N GLY A 20 8.17 -36.32 -5.48
CA GLY A 20 8.34 -34.89 -5.68
C GLY A 20 7.30 -34.27 -6.63
N VAL A 21 6.24 -34.99 -6.97
CA VAL A 21 5.18 -34.52 -7.86
C VAL A 21 4.04 -33.91 -7.07
N THR A 22 3.53 -32.78 -7.51
CA THR A 22 2.28 -32.18 -7.02
C THR A 22 1.21 -32.32 -8.08
N VAL A 23 0.06 -32.83 -7.70
CA VAL A 23 -1.11 -33.02 -8.56
C VAL A 23 -2.21 -32.06 -8.15
N TYR A 24 -2.72 -31.26 -9.07
CA TYR A 24 -3.81 -30.32 -8.81
C TYR A 24 -4.68 -30.08 -10.03
N TYR A 25 -5.88 -29.52 -9.82
CA TYR A 25 -6.76 -29.12 -10.90
C TYR A 25 -6.57 -27.65 -11.27
N ARG A 26 -6.38 -27.39 -12.56
CA ARG A 26 -6.37 -26.03 -13.12
C ARG A 26 -7.38 -25.95 -14.25
N ASN A 27 -8.34 -25.04 -14.15
CA ASN A 27 -9.41 -24.87 -15.16
C ASN A 27 -10.19 -26.17 -15.49
N GLY A 28 -10.27 -27.10 -14.53
CA GLY A 28 -10.96 -28.39 -14.75
C GLY A 28 -10.09 -29.52 -15.27
N GLU A 29 -8.84 -29.24 -15.64
CA GLU A 29 -7.87 -30.23 -16.07
C GLU A 29 -6.93 -30.64 -14.95
N LEU A 30 -6.54 -31.92 -14.96
CA LEU A 30 -5.58 -32.44 -14.02
C LEU A 30 -4.16 -32.05 -14.46
N VAL A 31 -3.46 -31.32 -13.62
CA VAL A 31 -2.10 -30.89 -13.90
C VAL A 31 -1.15 -31.53 -12.91
N THR A 32 -0.08 -32.10 -13.41
CA THR A 32 1.03 -32.59 -12.60
C THR A 32 2.21 -31.64 -12.71
N ARG A 33 2.80 -31.28 -11.59
CA ARG A 33 4.02 -30.49 -11.52
C ARG A 33 5.07 -31.24 -10.72
N THR A 34 6.20 -31.51 -11.33
CA THR A 34 7.38 -32.00 -10.59
C THR A 34 7.85 -30.89 -9.65
N ALA A 35 8.01 -31.19 -8.38
CA ALA A 35 8.66 -30.27 -7.49
C ALA A 35 10.09 -30.09 -7.98
N THR A 36 10.42 -28.89 -8.39
CA THR A 36 11.82 -28.53 -8.62
C THR A 36 12.62 -28.85 -7.38
N SER A 37 13.79 -29.46 -7.54
CA SER A 37 14.73 -29.76 -6.46
C SER A 37 14.84 -28.55 -5.54
N LYS A 38 15.03 -28.80 -4.25
CA LYS A 38 15.25 -27.75 -3.23
C LYS A 38 16.65 -27.14 -3.35
N GLU A 39 17.18 -27.02 -4.56
CA GLU A 39 18.37 -26.18 -4.73
C GLU A 39 18.05 -24.83 -4.15
N LYS A 40 18.81 -24.42 -3.16
CA LYS A 40 18.75 -23.09 -2.58
C LYS A 40 18.90 -22.13 -3.74
N ARG A 41 17.79 -21.53 -4.18
CA ARG A 41 17.85 -20.50 -5.21
C ARG A 41 18.76 -19.40 -4.65
N SER A 42 19.83 -19.09 -5.38
CA SER A 42 20.69 -17.97 -5.03
C SER A 42 19.83 -16.73 -4.84
N ASN A 43 19.97 -16.06 -3.73
CA ASN A 43 19.30 -14.79 -3.47
C ASN A 43 20.12 -13.70 -4.15
N THR A 44 19.89 -13.50 -5.45
CA THR A 44 20.52 -12.35 -6.11
C THR A 44 19.95 -11.06 -5.54
N ASN A 45 20.75 -9.98 -5.60
CA ASN A 45 20.36 -8.65 -5.14
C ASN A 45 19.00 -8.24 -5.74
N GLN A 46 18.81 -8.43 -7.04
CA GLN A 46 17.55 -8.12 -7.72
C GLN A 46 16.34 -8.92 -7.17
N GLN A 47 16.52 -10.20 -6.90
CA GLN A 47 15.47 -11.02 -6.31
C GLN A 47 15.13 -10.59 -4.88
N PHE A 48 16.15 -10.19 -4.12
CA PHE A 48 15.96 -9.66 -2.78
C PHE A 48 15.15 -8.36 -2.83
N VAL A 49 15.53 -7.40 -3.66
CA VAL A 49 14.80 -6.13 -3.87
C VAL A 49 13.33 -6.37 -4.22
N GLN A 50 13.04 -7.28 -5.15
CA GLN A 50 11.64 -7.58 -5.53
C GLN A 50 10.84 -8.21 -4.39
N ARG A 51 11.44 -9.07 -3.59
CA ARG A 51 10.79 -9.65 -2.41
C ARG A 51 10.51 -8.59 -1.35
N GLN A 52 11.42 -7.65 -1.14
CA GLN A 52 11.24 -6.53 -0.21
C GLN A 52 10.08 -5.63 -0.66
N ARG A 53 10.04 -5.26 -1.93
CA ARG A 53 8.93 -4.47 -2.51
C ARG A 53 7.58 -5.13 -2.25
N MET A 54 7.45 -6.41 -2.57
CA MET A 54 6.21 -7.15 -2.34
C MET A 54 5.86 -7.24 -0.84
N ARG A 55 6.85 -7.47 0.01
CA ARG A 55 6.65 -7.56 1.46
C ARG A 55 6.11 -6.26 2.04
N HIS A 56 6.70 -5.13 1.65
CA HIS A 56 6.25 -3.81 2.04
C HIS A 56 4.81 -3.53 1.57
N SER A 57 4.54 -3.76 0.27
CA SER A 57 3.20 -3.57 -0.30
C SER A 57 2.13 -4.41 0.39
N ILE A 58 2.43 -5.65 0.78
CA ILE A 58 1.50 -6.53 1.51
C ILE A 58 1.25 -6.00 2.94
N ALA A 59 2.27 -5.48 3.61
CA ALA A 59 2.12 -4.90 4.95
C ALA A 59 1.20 -3.67 4.91
N LEU A 60 1.43 -2.77 3.97
CA LEU A 60 0.56 -1.60 3.74
C LEU A 60 -0.87 -2.00 3.39
N TRP A 61 -1.04 -2.98 2.49
CA TRP A 61 -2.38 -3.47 2.13
C TRP A 61 -3.16 -3.98 3.33
N LYS A 62 -2.52 -4.74 4.21
CA LYS A 62 -3.20 -5.28 5.41
C LYS A 62 -3.76 -4.18 6.31
N ALA A 63 -3.01 -3.08 6.45
CA ALA A 63 -3.41 -1.94 7.26
C ALA A 63 -4.51 -1.11 6.57
N LEU A 64 -4.37 -0.88 5.26
CA LEU A 64 -5.24 -0.01 4.49
C LEU A 64 -6.57 -0.66 4.08
N LYS A 65 -6.59 -1.97 3.90
CA LYS A 65 -7.75 -2.73 3.39
C LYS A 65 -9.12 -2.35 3.99
N PRO A 66 -9.26 -2.13 5.31
CA PRO A 66 -10.55 -1.79 5.90
C PRO A 66 -11.09 -0.41 5.47
N CYS A 67 -10.22 0.49 5.04
CA CYS A 67 -10.53 1.89 4.76
C CYS A 67 -10.52 2.25 3.28
N LEU A 68 -10.09 1.32 2.41
CA LEU A 68 -9.98 1.59 0.97
C LEU A 68 -11.34 1.78 0.31
N PRO A 69 -11.52 2.84 -0.49
CA PRO A 69 -12.60 2.91 -1.44
C PRO A 69 -12.44 1.81 -2.50
N LYS A 70 -13.51 1.53 -3.22
CA LYS A 70 -13.47 0.54 -4.30
C LYS A 70 -12.58 1.04 -5.44
N PHE A 71 -11.53 0.30 -5.78
CA PHE A 71 -10.73 0.58 -6.98
C PHE A 71 -11.56 0.28 -8.24
N THR A 72 -11.69 1.27 -9.13
CA THR A 72 -12.65 1.22 -10.26
C THR A 72 -12.05 0.74 -11.58
N ASN A 73 -10.80 0.30 -11.61
CA ASN A 73 -10.10 -0.10 -12.83
C ASN A 73 -10.37 -1.55 -13.30
N GLY A 74 -11.44 -2.18 -12.85
CA GLY A 74 -11.82 -3.54 -13.21
C GLY A 74 -11.01 -4.65 -12.52
N LYS A 75 -10.03 -4.29 -11.71
CA LYS A 75 -9.25 -5.22 -10.89
C LYS A 75 -9.89 -5.39 -9.52
N THR A 76 -9.51 -6.44 -8.80
CA THR A 76 -9.80 -6.50 -7.36
C THR A 76 -9.05 -5.38 -6.65
N ASN A 77 -9.60 -4.88 -5.54
CA ASN A 77 -8.93 -3.84 -4.73
C ASN A 77 -7.49 -4.22 -4.39
N TYR A 78 -7.23 -5.48 -4.05
CA TYR A 78 -5.89 -5.99 -3.78
C TYR A 78 -4.96 -5.83 -4.99
N ASN A 79 -5.38 -6.29 -6.17
CA ASN A 79 -4.54 -6.22 -7.36
C ASN A 79 -4.32 -4.79 -7.83
N GLY A 80 -5.32 -3.92 -7.70
CA GLY A 80 -5.21 -2.48 -7.96
C GLY A 80 -4.15 -1.85 -7.06
N PHE A 81 -4.31 -2.02 -5.75
CA PHE A 81 -3.37 -1.50 -4.77
C PHE A 81 -1.93 -1.99 -4.99
N ILE A 82 -1.71 -3.30 -5.12
CA ILE A 82 -0.38 -3.88 -5.33
C ILE A 82 0.27 -3.36 -6.61
N THR A 83 -0.52 -3.18 -7.68
CA THR A 83 -0.01 -2.60 -8.93
C THR A 83 0.53 -1.19 -8.74
N LEU A 84 -0.17 -0.35 -7.97
CA LEU A 84 0.25 1.02 -7.67
C LEU A 84 1.40 1.05 -6.67
N ALA A 85 1.30 0.30 -5.59
CA ALA A 85 2.32 0.24 -4.53
C ALA A 85 3.67 -0.26 -5.06
N ASN A 86 3.68 -1.13 -6.07
CA ASN A 86 4.91 -1.58 -6.71
C ASN A 86 5.65 -0.49 -7.52
N ARG A 87 5.04 0.68 -7.73
CA ARG A 87 5.69 1.84 -8.35
C ARG A 87 6.43 2.70 -7.33
N LEU A 88 6.14 2.53 -6.04
CA LEU A 88 6.81 3.24 -4.96
C LEU A 88 8.30 2.85 -4.88
N PRO A 89 9.13 3.71 -4.29
CA PRO A 89 10.49 3.34 -3.92
C PRO A 89 10.55 2.05 -3.11
N VAL A 90 11.63 1.31 -3.21
CA VAL A 90 11.82 0.10 -2.41
C VAL A 90 12.20 0.50 -0.99
N VAL A 91 11.46 -0.02 -0.02
CA VAL A 91 11.83 0.04 1.39
C VAL A 91 12.37 -1.31 1.80
N PHE A 92 13.60 -1.34 2.28
CA PHE A 92 14.24 -2.58 2.74
C PHE A 92 13.76 -2.94 4.14
N VAL A 93 13.14 -4.09 4.25
CA VAL A 93 12.51 -4.57 5.47
C VAL A 93 13.28 -5.78 6.00
N PRO A 94 13.92 -5.70 7.18
CA PRO A 94 14.60 -6.84 7.77
C PRO A 94 13.63 -7.99 8.07
N LYS A 95 14.17 -9.18 8.27
CA LYS A 95 13.40 -10.38 8.62
C LYS A 95 12.70 -10.20 9.98
N PHE A 96 13.42 -9.64 10.91
CA PHE A 96 12.93 -9.25 12.22
C PHE A 96 12.74 -7.74 12.25
N TRP A 97 11.58 -7.30 12.71
CA TRP A 97 11.20 -5.89 12.70
C TRP A 97 11.73 -5.09 13.90
N GLU A 98 12.56 -5.71 14.72
CA GLU A 98 13.10 -5.15 15.96
C GLU A 98 13.84 -3.82 15.74
N ASP A 99 14.35 -3.62 14.53
CA ASP A 99 15.06 -2.41 14.13
C ASP A 99 14.20 -1.43 13.31
N CYS A 100 12.89 -1.41 13.50
CA CYS A 100 11.93 -0.46 12.94
C CYS A 100 12.14 -0.10 11.47
N ALA A 101 11.59 -0.87 10.56
CA ALA A 101 11.43 -0.41 9.18
C ALA A 101 10.27 0.60 9.10
N ALA A 102 10.52 1.79 8.57
CA ALA A 102 9.46 2.73 8.27
C ALA A 102 8.56 2.16 7.18
N LEU A 103 7.26 2.16 7.39
CA LEU A 103 6.25 1.76 6.40
C LEU A 103 5.64 2.97 5.70
N LEU A 104 5.68 4.13 6.35
CA LEU A 104 5.10 5.37 5.85
C LEU A 104 6.06 6.06 4.90
N MET A 105 5.62 6.28 3.67
CA MET A 105 6.35 7.04 2.66
C MET A 105 5.36 7.85 1.81
N PRO A 106 5.80 8.90 1.12
CA PRO A 106 4.93 9.64 0.20
C PRO A 106 4.40 8.75 -0.92
N ASP A 107 3.29 9.17 -1.50
CA ASP A 107 2.64 8.52 -2.64
C ASP A 107 2.07 7.12 -2.39
N ILE A 108 1.97 6.66 -1.12
CA ILE A 108 1.20 5.44 -0.82
C ILE A 108 -0.22 5.62 -1.37
N PRO A 109 -0.66 4.76 -2.32
CA PRO A 109 -1.96 4.93 -2.94
C PRO A 109 -3.08 4.62 -1.95
N VAL A 110 -4.01 5.55 -1.78
CA VAL A 110 -5.23 5.36 -0.99
C VAL A 110 -6.45 5.17 -1.87
N SER A 111 -6.41 5.65 -3.11
CA SER A 111 -7.48 5.49 -4.07
C SER A 111 -6.95 5.46 -5.51
N GLU A 112 -7.67 4.79 -6.40
CA GLU A 112 -7.47 4.83 -7.84
C GLU A 112 -8.83 4.98 -8.51
N GLY A 113 -9.03 6.03 -9.29
CA GLY A 113 -10.30 6.31 -9.91
C GLY A 113 -10.20 7.23 -11.12
N THR A 114 -11.35 7.65 -11.62
CA THR A 114 -11.50 8.41 -12.87
C THR A 114 -11.77 9.90 -12.66
N LEU A 115 -12.00 10.34 -11.41
CA LEU A 115 -12.13 11.76 -11.13
C LEU A 115 -10.76 12.43 -11.16
N LEU A 116 -10.74 13.72 -11.47
CA LEU A 116 -9.52 14.51 -11.48
C LEU A 116 -8.82 14.42 -10.11
N PRO A 117 -7.52 14.12 -10.09
CA PRO A 117 -6.76 14.07 -8.85
C PRO A 117 -6.59 15.47 -8.26
N ILE A 118 -6.54 15.54 -6.93
CA ILE A 118 -6.24 16.75 -6.19
C ILE A 118 -4.72 16.81 -6.03
N LYS A 119 -4.11 17.92 -6.46
CA LYS A 119 -2.72 18.20 -6.07
C LYS A 119 -2.74 18.70 -4.63
N GLN A 120 -2.01 18.04 -3.78
CA GLN A 120 -1.98 18.33 -2.35
C GLN A 120 -0.55 18.32 -1.83
N GLN A 121 -0.26 19.19 -0.90
CA GLN A 121 1.05 19.31 -0.27
C GLN A 121 0.93 19.78 1.17
N LEU A 122 1.89 19.43 2.01
CA LEU A 122 1.98 19.96 3.36
C LEU A 122 2.71 21.29 3.36
N GLY A 123 2.13 22.28 4.04
CA GLY A 123 2.66 23.63 4.14
C GLY A 123 2.27 24.29 5.45
N MET A 124 2.30 25.62 5.44
CA MET A 124 1.91 26.47 6.56
C MET A 124 0.92 27.54 6.06
N VAL A 125 -0.08 27.82 6.85
CA VAL A 125 -1.04 28.91 6.65
C VAL A 125 -1.08 29.72 7.94
N ASP A 126 -0.73 30.98 7.88
CA ASP A 126 -0.65 31.88 9.06
C ASP A 126 0.11 31.28 10.25
N GLY A 127 1.22 30.59 9.97
CA GLY A 127 2.04 29.95 11.00
C GLY A 127 1.50 28.61 11.53
N THR A 128 0.36 28.13 11.01
CA THR A 128 -0.23 26.84 11.40
C THR A 128 -0.02 25.81 10.29
N PRO A 129 0.33 24.55 10.60
CA PRO A 129 0.45 23.49 9.61
C PRO A 129 -0.86 23.26 8.85
N ALA A 130 -0.73 23.00 7.55
CA ALA A 130 -1.89 22.84 6.69
C ALA A 130 -1.65 21.83 5.56
N LEU A 131 -2.73 21.20 5.13
CA LEU A 131 -2.81 20.46 3.86
C LEU A 131 -3.35 21.41 2.79
N ILE A 132 -2.45 21.93 1.96
CA ILE A 132 -2.76 22.87 0.88
C ILE A 132 -3.14 22.09 -0.37
N THR A 133 -4.23 22.49 -1.02
CA THR A 133 -4.72 21.86 -2.24
C THR A 133 -4.71 22.83 -3.42
N ASN A 134 -4.91 22.31 -4.62
CA ASN A 134 -5.17 23.14 -5.81
C ASN A 134 -6.67 23.34 -6.09
N LEU A 135 -7.53 22.96 -5.17
CA LEU A 135 -8.98 23.11 -5.30
C LEU A 135 -9.40 24.54 -5.04
N LYS A 136 -10.32 25.02 -5.84
CA LYS A 136 -11.02 26.30 -5.60
C LYS A 136 -12.35 26.03 -4.90
N ALA A 137 -12.83 26.98 -4.11
CA ALA A 137 -14.14 26.88 -3.46
C ALA A 137 -15.27 26.62 -4.47
N SER A 138 -15.18 27.19 -5.68
CA SER A 138 -16.14 26.98 -6.77
C SER A 138 -16.16 25.56 -7.36
N GLU A 139 -15.11 24.77 -7.11
CA GLU A 139 -15.02 23.36 -7.56
C GLU A 139 -15.58 22.39 -6.53
N TRP A 140 -15.96 22.90 -5.37
CA TRP A 140 -16.61 22.13 -4.31
C TRP A 140 -18.11 22.10 -4.57
N GLY A 141 -18.66 20.98 -4.98
CA GLY A 141 -20.06 20.88 -5.35
C GLY A 141 -20.68 19.53 -5.07
N GLU A 142 -21.98 19.56 -4.75
CA GLU A 142 -22.85 18.41 -4.73
C GLU A 142 -22.90 17.74 -6.13
N PRO A 143 -22.93 16.39 -6.24
CA PRO A 143 -23.07 15.41 -5.15
C PRO A 143 -21.74 14.81 -4.67
N GLU A 144 -20.66 15.53 -4.74
CA GLU A 144 -19.34 15.02 -4.38
C GLU A 144 -19.13 15.03 -2.86
N ARG A 145 -18.55 13.95 -2.37
CA ARG A 145 -18.07 13.81 -0.99
C ARG A 145 -16.56 13.89 -0.96
N TRP A 146 -16.04 14.43 0.12
CA TRP A 146 -14.62 14.64 0.31
C TRP A 146 -14.17 13.84 1.53
N LEU A 147 -13.26 12.91 1.31
CA LEU A 147 -12.77 12.01 2.35
C LEU A 147 -11.32 12.32 2.67
N LEU A 148 -11.05 12.66 3.92
CA LEU A 148 -9.68 12.79 4.43
C LEU A 148 -9.22 11.43 4.96
N TYR A 149 -8.24 10.86 4.32
CA TYR A 149 -7.49 9.71 4.79
C TYR A 149 -6.36 10.19 5.68
N THR A 150 -6.25 9.64 6.87
CA THR A 150 -5.12 9.83 7.76
C THR A 150 -4.46 8.47 7.98
N VAL A 151 -3.17 8.39 7.72
CA VAL A 151 -2.36 7.22 8.03
C VAL A 151 -1.41 7.58 9.17
N GLU A 152 -1.25 6.68 10.10
CA GLU A 152 -0.38 6.86 11.27
C GLU A 152 0.49 5.62 11.43
N GLN A 153 1.79 5.83 11.55
CA GLN A 153 2.74 4.79 11.92
C GLN A 153 3.06 4.90 13.40
N PHE A 154 3.07 3.79 14.08
CA PHE A 154 3.43 3.71 15.49
C PHE A 154 4.24 2.45 15.79
N GLU A 155 4.97 2.50 16.88
CA GLU A 155 5.76 1.36 17.32
C GLU A 155 4.86 0.24 17.83
N GLY A 156 5.05 -0.97 17.26
CA GLY A 156 4.46 -2.19 17.77
C GLY A 156 5.49 -2.98 18.59
N LYS A 157 5.04 -3.95 19.38
CA LYS A 157 5.92 -4.80 20.21
C LYS A 157 6.96 -5.58 19.38
N THR A 158 6.64 -5.93 18.14
CA THR A 158 7.48 -6.78 17.27
C THR A 158 7.59 -6.27 15.84
N THR A 159 6.76 -5.31 15.45
CA THR A 159 6.74 -4.74 14.10
C THR A 159 6.21 -3.33 14.14
N PRO A 160 6.68 -2.42 13.26
CA PRO A 160 6.00 -1.16 13.02
C PRO A 160 4.56 -1.43 12.61
N MET A 161 3.63 -0.70 13.16
CA MET A 161 2.21 -0.79 12.87
C MET A 161 1.76 0.45 12.12
N VAL A 162 0.86 0.25 11.16
CA VAL A 162 0.24 1.35 10.42
C VAL A 162 -1.26 1.25 10.61
N SER A 163 -1.89 2.35 10.99
CA SER A 163 -3.34 2.48 11.02
C SER A 163 -3.81 3.51 10.02
N PHE A 164 -4.98 3.28 9.44
CA PHE A 164 -5.66 4.22 8.56
C PHE A 164 -6.98 4.61 9.18
N LYS A 165 -7.27 5.91 9.14
CA LYS A 165 -8.57 6.49 9.50
C LYS A 165 -9.10 7.25 8.31
N VAL A 166 -10.42 7.26 8.16
CA VAL A 166 -11.11 8.00 7.10
C VAL A 166 -12.22 8.80 7.74
N ARG A 167 -12.31 10.07 7.42
CA ARG A 167 -13.45 10.92 7.76
C ARG A 167 -13.91 11.73 6.57
N GLU A 168 -15.16 12.07 6.55
CA GLU A 168 -15.70 13.05 5.63
C GLU A 168 -15.33 14.45 6.13
N VAL A 169 -15.00 15.35 5.20
CA VAL A 169 -14.72 16.75 5.49
C VAL A 169 -15.72 17.64 4.76
N SER A 170 -16.09 18.76 5.40
CA SER A 170 -16.96 19.78 4.82
C SER A 170 -16.12 20.99 4.35
N ILE A 171 -16.71 21.81 3.48
CA ILE A 171 -16.04 23.01 2.98
C ILE A 171 -15.72 23.99 4.12
N ASP A 172 -16.53 24.03 5.17
CA ASP A 172 -16.36 24.95 6.29
C ASP A 172 -15.09 24.67 7.13
N GLU A 173 -14.48 23.48 6.94
CA GLU A 173 -13.23 23.11 7.59
C GLU A 173 -12.00 23.69 6.87
N PHE A 174 -12.18 24.26 5.68
CA PHE A 174 -11.09 24.79 4.86
C PHE A 174 -10.97 26.30 4.98
N ALA A 175 -9.73 26.77 5.05
CA ALA A 175 -9.38 28.17 4.81
C ALA A 175 -9.11 28.38 3.32
N GLU A 176 -9.43 29.54 2.80
CA GLU A 176 -9.05 29.95 1.45
C GLU A 176 -7.70 30.67 1.48
N VAL A 177 -6.74 30.14 0.72
CA VAL A 177 -5.38 30.68 0.62
C VAL A 177 -5.02 30.79 -0.85
N ASP A 178 -4.71 32.00 -1.33
CA ASP A 178 -4.39 32.28 -2.73
C ASP A 178 -5.44 31.73 -3.73
N GLY A 179 -6.71 31.78 -3.34
CA GLY A 179 -7.84 31.26 -4.14
C GLY A 179 -7.95 29.75 -4.17
N CYS A 180 -7.20 29.04 -3.33
CA CYS A 180 -7.27 27.60 -3.17
C CYS A 180 -7.65 27.20 -1.73
N LEU A 181 -8.19 26.00 -1.58
CA LEU A 181 -8.61 25.47 -0.29
C LEU A 181 -7.44 24.82 0.46
N ALA A 182 -7.29 25.13 1.72
CA ALA A 182 -6.31 24.57 2.62
C ALA A 182 -6.99 24.08 3.92
N LEU A 183 -6.76 22.84 4.30
CA LEU A 183 -7.22 22.29 5.59
C LEU A 183 -6.14 22.59 6.63
N VAL A 184 -6.49 23.37 7.65
CA VAL A 184 -5.55 23.83 8.68
C VAL A 184 -5.72 23.01 9.94
N ASP A 185 -4.66 22.30 10.37
CA ASP A 185 -4.65 21.50 11.60
C ASP A 185 -3.20 21.30 12.06
N ASN A 186 -2.95 21.47 13.34
CA ASN A 186 -1.65 21.22 13.96
C ASN A 186 -1.16 19.79 13.78
N ASP A 187 -2.08 18.84 13.58
CA ASP A 187 -1.76 17.43 13.32
C ASP A 187 -0.90 17.27 12.06
N PHE A 188 -1.02 18.16 11.07
CA PHE A 188 -0.21 18.14 9.84
C PHE A 188 1.29 18.41 10.05
N SER A 189 1.74 18.71 11.27
CA SER A 189 3.16 18.76 11.63
C SER A 189 3.74 17.40 12.02
N ASN A 190 2.90 16.39 12.25
CA ASN A 190 3.32 15.10 12.78
C ASN A 190 4.06 14.26 11.73
N GLU A 191 5.34 13.96 11.97
CA GLU A 191 6.19 13.17 11.07
C GLU A 191 5.80 11.69 10.98
N MET A 192 5.06 11.19 11.98
CA MET A 192 4.59 9.80 12.00
C MET A 192 3.24 9.63 11.31
N LYS A 193 2.73 10.68 10.66
CA LYS A 193 1.45 10.67 9.95
C LYS A 193 1.59 11.07 8.48
N GLY A 194 0.59 10.68 7.72
CA GLY A 194 0.39 11.13 6.35
C GLY A 194 -1.09 11.28 6.05
N TRP A 195 -1.40 12.05 5.01
CA TRP A 195 -2.79 12.42 4.69
C TRP A 195 -3.04 12.38 3.19
N ALA A 196 -4.28 12.13 2.83
CA ALA A 196 -4.74 12.26 1.47
C ALA A 196 -6.20 12.71 1.45
N LEU A 197 -6.50 13.75 0.70
CA LEU A 197 -7.86 14.19 0.42
C LEU A 197 -8.34 13.53 -0.86
N VAL A 198 -9.45 12.83 -0.82
CA VAL A 198 -10.02 12.04 -1.93
C VAL A 198 -11.41 12.58 -2.27
N ARG A 199 -11.64 12.90 -3.54
CA ARG A 199 -12.97 13.19 -4.10
C ARG A 199 -13.72 11.90 -4.38
N VAL A 200 -14.99 11.82 -4.00
CA VAL A 200 -15.86 10.66 -4.27
C VAL A 200 -17.19 11.15 -4.81
N ASN A 201 -17.63 10.55 -5.92
CA ASN A 201 -18.93 10.80 -6.52
C ASN A 201 -19.54 9.45 -6.95
N GLY A 202 -20.49 8.96 -6.17
CA GLY A 202 -21.05 7.61 -6.32
C GLY A 202 -19.94 6.55 -6.22
N ASP A 203 -19.78 5.74 -7.25
CA ASP A 203 -18.76 4.69 -7.34
C ASP A 203 -17.40 5.19 -7.90
N ARG A 204 -17.28 6.47 -8.23
CA ARG A 204 -16.06 7.06 -8.78
C ARG A 204 -15.30 7.82 -7.70
N CYS A 205 -13.96 7.76 -7.77
CA CYS A 205 -13.09 8.53 -6.90
C CYS A 205 -11.92 9.14 -7.68
N SER A 206 -11.22 10.08 -7.07
CA SER A 206 -9.96 10.59 -7.58
C SER A 206 -8.82 9.63 -7.24
N SER A 207 -7.77 9.61 -8.06
CA SER A 207 -6.55 8.85 -7.78
C SER A 207 -5.66 9.67 -6.85
N GLN A 208 -5.41 9.17 -5.63
CA GLN A 208 -4.66 9.88 -4.61
C GLN A 208 -3.64 8.99 -3.90
N GLY A 209 -2.48 9.57 -3.63
CA GLY A 209 -1.48 9.06 -2.71
C GLY A 209 -1.38 9.95 -1.48
N ILE A 210 -0.83 9.41 -0.40
CA ILE A 210 -0.60 10.20 0.82
C ILE A 210 0.51 11.22 0.62
N VAL A 211 0.37 12.36 1.29
CA VAL A 211 1.47 13.29 1.55
C VAL A 211 1.92 13.14 3.00
N THR A 212 3.21 13.22 3.25
CA THR A 212 3.79 13.00 4.58
C THR A 212 5.04 13.85 4.76
N ARG A 213 5.36 14.18 6.02
CA ARG A 213 6.65 14.75 6.43
C ARG A 213 7.64 13.67 6.87
N CYS A 214 7.24 12.40 6.83
CA CYS A 214 8.08 11.29 7.25
C CYS A 214 9.31 11.18 6.35
N THR A 215 10.49 11.24 6.93
CA THR A 215 11.79 11.07 6.24
C THR A 215 12.46 9.73 6.56
N TYR A 216 11.87 8.95 7.47
CA TYR A 216 12.48 7.69 7.93
C TYR A 216 12.67 6.65 6.84
N TYR A 217 11.80 6.65 5.80
CA TYR A 217 11.91 5.72 4.69
C TYR A 217 13.20 5.89 3.88
N GLU A 218 13.78 7.09 3.82
CA GLU A 218 15.02 7.36 3.10
C GLU A 218 16.19 6.55 3.66
N GLN A 219 16.21 6.36 4.96
CA GLN A 219 17.22 5.56 5.65
C GLN A 219 17.15 4.08 5.24
N PHE A 220 15.99 3.59 4.85
CA PHE A 220 15.75 2.19 4.46
C PHE A 220 15.84 1.93 2.96
N THR A 221 16.07 2.97 2.16
CA THR A 221 16.32 2.85 0.71
C THR A 221 17.82 2.93 0.35
N THR A 222 18.69 3.19 1.33
CA THR A 222 20.13 3.31 1.16
C THR A 222 20.81 1.94 0.99
N GLU A 223 22.07 1.95 0.49
CA GLU A 223 22.89 0.74 0.39
C GLU A 223 23.14 0.10 1.76
N GLU A 224 23.32 0.90 2.81
CA GLU A 224 23.47 0.42 4.19
C GLU A 224 22.21 -0.31 4.69
N ALA A 225 21.03 0.22 4.38
CA ALA A 225 19.77 -0.40 4.73
C ALA A 225 19.57 -1.72 3.96
N LEU A 226 20.00 -1.78 2.69
CA LEU A 226 20.00 -3.01 1.90
C LEU A 226 20.89 -4.06 2.56
N GLN A 227 22.11 -3.69 2.92
CA GLN A 227 23.06 -4.59 3.56
C GLN A 227 22.52 -5.12 4.89
N LYS A 228 22.05 -4.24 5.76
CA LYS A 228 21.45 -4.61 7.06
C LYS A 228 20.23 -5.53 6.91
N ALA A 229 19.34 -5.23 5.96
CA ALA A 229 18.20 -6.08 5.69
C ALA A 229 18.64 -7.46 5.14
N ALA A 230 19.61 -7.51 4.24
CA ALA A 230 20.13 -8.74 3.67
C ALA A 230 20.77 -9.64 4.74
N GLU A 231 21.56 -9.08 5.64
CA GLU A 231 22.19 -9.79 6.75
C GLU A 231 21.16 -10.49 7.65
N SER A 232 20.02 -9.84 7.90
CA SER A 232 18.93 -10.43 8.69
C SER A 232 18.31 -11.69 8.04
N TYR A 233 18.51 -11.89 6.73
CA TYR A 233 18.09 -13.07 5.97
C TYR A 233 19.22 -14.10 5.73
N GLY A 234 20.41 -13.87 6.28
CA GLY A 234 21.58 -14.72 6.07
C GLY A 234 22.49 -14.28 4.90
N GLY A 235 22.39 -13.02 4.51
CA GLY A 235 23.20 -12.41 3.46
C GLY A 235 22.65 -12.58 2.05
N LEU A 236 23.28 -11.91 1.11
CA LEU A 236 23.10 -12.07 -0.33
C LEU A 236 24.18 -13.00 -0.87
N THR A 237 23.84 -13.90 -1.77
CA THR A 237 24.77 -14.81 -2.46
C THR A 237 24.92 -14.40 -3.93
#